data_a8b97a81b95e3f74f87cefbd92c3148f
#
_entry.id   a8b97a81b95e3f74f87cefbd92c3148f
#
_cell.length_a   1.000
_cell.length_b   1.000
_cell.length_c   1.000
_cell.angle_alpha   90.00
_cell.angle_beta   90.00
_cell.angle_gamma   90.00
#
_symmetry.space_group_name_H-M   'P 1'
#
loop_
_entity.id
_entity.type
_entity.pdbx_description
1 polymer ?
#
loop_
_entity_poly.entity_id
_entity_poly.type
_entity_poly.pdbx_seq_one_letter_code
_entity_poly.pdbx_strand_id
1 'polypeptide(L)'
;MQVLAKQYGVILIPGGATRSQSVNNGLKWALTHSPLGVLVHDGARPFVSLDLIQRMMADPHLPMAIPGLPVSDTIKVVDGHRVVRTLPRESLRAIQTPQYIRADVAHRLVASTMDATDEAGVAEQLGVTVTVLEGERPNLKVTWPGDWPGDG
;
A
#
# COMPACT_ATOMS: atom_id res chain seq x y z
N MET A 1 2.47 22.46 5.85
CA MET A 1 3.11 21.14 6.00
C MET A 1 4.37 21.16 6.85
N GLN A 2 5.36 22.01 6.60
CA GLN A 2 6.62 22.07 7.40
C GLN A 2 6.41 22.26 8.91
N VAL A 3 5.44 23.06 9.33
CA VAL A 3 5.13 23.32 10.76
C VAL A 3 4.64 22.03 11.44
N LEU A 4 3.70 21.33 10.82
CA LEU A 4 3.18 20.04 11.34
C LEU A 4 4.25 18.98 11.36
N ALA A 5 5.07 18.87 10.32
CA ALA A 5 6.18 17.91 10.29
C ALA A 5 7.12 18.12 11.47
N LYS A 6 7.49 19.36 11.79
CA LYS A 6 8.34 19.68 12.94
C LYS A 6 7.65 19.34 14.28
N GLN A 7 6.34 19.63 14.39
CA GLN A 7 5.55 19.36 15.61
C GLN A 7 5.48 17.86 15.93
N TYR A 8 5.35 17.00 14.91
CA TYR A 8 5.19 15.56 15.08
C TYR A 8 6.46 14.75 14.80
N GLY A 9 7.61 15.40 14.62
CA GLY A 9 8.88 14.73 14.35
C GLY A 9 8.91 13.99 13.00
N VAL A 10 8.09 14.43 12.04
CA VAL A 10 7.98 13.83 10.71
C VAL A 10 9.04 14.38 9.77
N ILE A 11 9.69 13.52 9.00
CA ILE A 11 10.65 13.91 7.99
C ILE A 11 9.94 14.06 6.64
N LEU A 12 10.15 15.20 6.00
CA LEU A 12 9.58 15.48 4.68
C LEU A 12 10.58 15.11 3.59
N ILE A 13 10.18 14.19 2.73
CA ILE A 13 10.93 13.78 1.55
C ILE A 13 10.23 14.35 0.32
N PRO A 14 10.94 15.01 -0.60
CA PRO A 14 10.35 15.49 -1.84
C PRO A 14 9.73 14.34 -2.63
N GLY A 15 8.49 14.51 -3.07
CA GLY A 15 7.83 13.57 -3.96
C GLY A 15 8.42 13.59 -5.37
N GLY A 16 7.98 12.66 -6.22
CA GLY A 16 8.28 12.62 -7.64
C GLY A 16 7.08 13.06 -8.49
N ALA A 17 7.21 12.94 -9.79
CA ALA A 17 6.13 13.25 -10.74
C ALA A 17 5.00 12.20 -10.69
N THR A 18 5.28 11.00 -10.18
CA THR A 18 4.31 9.90 -10.02
C THR A 18 4.28 9.40 -8.58
N ARG A 19 3.23 8.60 -8.24
CA ARG A 19 3.14 7.91 -6.96
C ARG A 19 4.36 6.99 -6.75
N SER A 20 4.70 6.18 -7.74
CA SER A 20 5.85 5.26 -7.68
C SER A 20 7.17 5.98 -7.42
N GLN A 21 7.40 7.13 -8.09
CA GLN A 21 8.60 7.94 -7.85
C GLN A 21 8.63 8.51 -6.41
N SER A 22 7.49 8.96 -5.90
CA SER A 22 7.38 9.48 -4.54
C SER A 22 7.69 8.40 -3.50
N VAL A 23 7.13 7.20 -3.67
CA VAL A 23 7.41 6.05 -2.79
C VAL A 23 8.89 5.65 -2.89
N ASN A 24 9.44 5.62 -4.10
CA ASN A 24 10.84 5.28 -4.33
C ASN A 24 11.80 6.25 -3.62
N ASN A 25 11.49 7.55 -3.62
CA ASN A 25 12.25 8.55 -2.87
C ASN A 25 12.19 8.29 -1.34
N GLY A 26 11.00 7.96 -0.84
CA GLY A 26 10.80 7.58 0.56
C GLY A 26 11.56 6.32 0.95
N LEU A 27 11.49 5.26 0.12
CA LEU A 27 12.22 4.01 0.34
C LEU A 27 13.73 4.22 0.34
N LYS A 28 14.27 4.98 -0.64
CA LYS A 28 15.70 5.33 -0.69
C LYS A 28 16.15 5.99 0.61
N TRP A 29 15.38 6.95 1.09
CA TRP A 29 15.70 7.61 2.35
C TRP A 29 15.61 6.65 3.54
N ALA A 30 14.54 5.87 3.65
CA ALA A 30 14.37 4.92 4.75
C ALA A 30 15.52 3.90 4.82
N LEU A 31 15.96 3.38 3.69
CA LEU A 31 17.04 2.40 3.60
C LEU A 31 18.40 2.94 4.06
N THR A 32 18.62 4.26 4.06
CA THR A 32 19.87 4.84 4.64
C THR A 32 19.96 4.64 6.16
N HIS A 33 18.87 4.28 6.82
CA HIS A 33 18.79 4.05 8.28
C HIS A 33 18.84 2.56 8.65
N SER A 34 19.15 1.67 7.70
CA SER A 34 19.27 0.23 7.92
C SER A 34 18.07 -0.41 8.66
N PRO A 35 16.82 -0.15 8.24
CA PRO A 35 15.64 -0.74 8.87
C PRO A 35 15.57 -2.24 8.60
N LEU A 36 14.87 -3.01 9.44
CA LEU A 36 14.52 -4.40 9.15
C LEU A 36 13.46 -4.52 8.04
N GLY A 37 12.58 -3.54 7.97
CA GLY A 37 11.54 -3.41 6.95
C GLY A 37 10.92 -2.02 6.97
N VAL A 38 10.10 -1.74 5.96
CA VAL A 38 9.42 -0.44 5.76
C VAL A 38 7.93 -0.68 5.60
N LEU A 39 7.12 0.17 6.20
CA LEU A 39 5.68 0.26 5.94
C LEU A 39 5.41 1.42 4.98
N VAL A 40 4.80 1.12 3.84
CA VAL A 40 4.32 2.14 2.89
C VAL A 40 2.83 2.34 3.10
N HIS A 41 2.41 3.57 3.39
CA HIS A 41 1.02 3.88 3.70
C HIS A 41 0.49 5.06 2.88
N ASP A 42 -0.73 4.90 2.36
CA ASP A 42 -1.44 5.97 1.64
C ASP A 42 -1.89 7.06 2.62
N GLY A 43 -1.49 8.31 2.41
CA GLY A 43 -1.98 9.46 3.19
C GLY A 43 -3.49 9.69 3.07
N ALA A 44 -4.15 9.07 2.09
CA ALA A 44 -5.60 9.08 1.94
C ALA A 44 -6.33 8.02 2.80
N ARG A 45 -5.63 7.29 3.68
CA ARG A 45 -6.23 6.34 4.64
C ARG A 45 -5.97 6.81 6.09
N PRO A 46 -6.71 7.82 6.57
CA PRO A 46 -6.43 8.42 7.87
C PRO A 46 -6.86 7.54 9.06
N PHE A 47 -7.61 6.45 8.82
CA PHE A 47 -8.21 5.61 9.86
C PHE A 47 -7.48 4.28 10.08
N VAL A 48 -6.20 4.23 9.77
CA VAL A 48 -5.38 3.04 10.05
C VAL A 48 -5.30 2.80 11.56
N SER A 49 -5.60 1.56 11.99
CA SER A 49 -5.49 1.17 13.40
C SER A 49 -4.06 0.78 13.77
N LEU A 50 -3.75 0.88 15.06
CA LEU A 50 -2.48 0.37 15.59
C LEU A 50 -2.40 -1.16 15.45
N ASP A 51 -3.53 -1.85 15.60
CA ASP A 51 -3.61 -3.31 15.45
C ASP A 51 -3.25 -3.76 14.03
N LEU A 52 -3.72 -3.04 13.01
CA LEU A 52 -3.33 -3.32 11.64
C LEU A 52 -1.83 -3.11 11.41
N ILE A 53 -1.27 -2.02 11.92
CA ILE A 53 0.17 -1.74 11.84
C ILE A 53 0.97 -2.87 12.50
N GLN A 54 0.59 -3.28 13.71
CA GLN A 54 1.25 -4.36 14.44
C GLN A 54 1.14 -5.70 13.69
N ARG A 55 -0.03 -6.00 13.13
CA ARG A 55 -0.26 -7.22 12.33
C ARG A 55 0.63 -7.27 11.10
N MET A 56 0.80 -6.15 10.40
CA MET A 56 1.69 -6.06 9.25
C MET A 56 3.16 -6.30 9.61
N MET A 57 3.58 -6.00 10.83
CA MET A 57 4.95 -6.13 11.30
C MET A 57 5.18 -7.40 12.15
N ALA A 58 4.15 -8.22 12.37
CA ALA A 58 4.21 -9.34 13.31
C ALA A 58 5.19 -10.44 12.88
N ASP A 59 5.36 -10.67 11.59
CA ASP A 59 6.32 -11.63 11.05
C ASP A 59 7.37 -10.94 10.18
N PRO A 60 8.55 -10.64 10.73
CA PRO A 60 9.63 -9.98 9.99
C PRO A 60 10.29 -10.88 8.94
N HIS A 61 9.98 -12.18 8.90
CA HIS A 61 10.50 -13.11 7.89
C HIS A 61 9.72 -13.05 6.58
N LEU A 62 8.49 -12.51 6.57
CA LEU A 62 7.75 -12.31 5.33
C LEU A 62 8.52 -11.34 4.41
N PRO A 63 8.72 -11.70 3.14
CA PRO A 63 9.35 -10.78 2.19
C PRO A 63 8.52 -9.51 1.99
N MET A 64 7.21 -9.68 1.86
CA MET A 64 6.23 -8.60 1.74
C MET A 64 4.86 -9.06 2.26
N ALA A 65 4.15 -8.15 2.93
CA ALA A 65 2.78 -8.37 3.38
C ALA A 65 1.90 -7.18 3.04
N ILE A 66 0.67 -7.46 2.64
CA ILE A 66 -0.33 -6.46 2.26
C ILE A 66 -1.68 -6.78 2.92
N PRO A 67 -2.42 -5.78 3.41
CA PRO A 67 -3.73 -6.03 3.97
C PRO A 67 -4.79 -6.09 2.87
N GLY A 68 -5.70 -7.05 2.94
CA GLY A 68 -6.76 -7.24 1.96
C GLY A 68 -8.10 -7.60 2.57
N LEU A 69 -9.17 -7.03 2.01
CA LEU A 69 -10.54 -7.37 2.34
C LEU A 69 -11.17 -8.26 1.27
N PRO A 70 -12.01 -9.23 1.64
CA PRO A 70 -12.83 -9.93 0.66
C PRO A 70 -13.69 -8.94 -0.14
N VAL A 71 -13.81 -9.17 -1.44
CA VAL A 71 -14.67 -8.36 -2.32
C VAL A 71 -16.12 -8.81 -2.16
N SER A 72 -17.01 -7.89 -1.76
CA SER A 72 -18.44 -8.15 -1.59
C SER A 72 -19.20 -8.06 -2.91
N ASP A 73 -18.80 -7.15 -3.78
CA ASP A 73 -19.50 -6.85 -5.03
C ASP A 73 -19.13 -7.82 -6.16
N THR A 74 -19.99 -7.91 -7.17
CA THR A 74 -19.67 -8.62 -8.39
C THR A 74 -18.72 -7.80 -9.25
N ILE A 75 -17.52 -8.32 -9.54
CA ILE A 75 -16.53 -7.64 -10.36
C ILE A 75 -16.63 -8.09 -11.81
N LYS A 76 -16.76 -7.12 -12.70
CA LYS A 76 -16.81 -7.31 -14.16
C LYS A 76 -15.55 -6.76 -14.82
N VAL A 77 -15.00 -7.53 -15.73
CA VAL A 77 -14.03 -6.99 -16.71
C VAL A 77 -14.85 -6.39 -17.85
N VAL A 78 -14.52 -5.16 -18.24
CA VAL A 78 -15.24 -4.44 -19.29
C VAL A 78 -14.29 -3.96 -20.37
N ASP A 79 -14.80 -3.84 -21.60
CA ASP A 79 -14.17 -3.16 -22.72
C ASP A 79 -15.11 -2.03 -23.15
N GLY A 80 -14.72 -0.78 -22.89
CA GLY A 80 -15.62 0.37 -22.95
C GLY A 80 -16.84 0.15 -22.06
N HIS A 81 -18.03 0.11 -22.65
CA HIS A 81 -19.31 -0.14 -21.95
C HIS A 81 -19.77 -1.61 -22.02
N ARG A 82 -19.01 -2.49 -22.67
CA ARG A 82 -19.37 -3.89 -22.84
C ARG A 82 -18.75 -4.77 -21.77
N VAL A 83 -19.56 -5.58 -21.10
CA VAL A 83 -19.08 -6.63 -20.19
C VAL A 83 -18.38 -7.72 -21.00
N VAL A 84 -17.12 -8.02 -20.67
CA VAL A 84 -16.34 -9.11 -21.27
C VAL A 84 -16.50 -10.39 -20.45
N ARG A 85 -16.31 -10.30 -19.13
CA ARG A 85 -16.43 -11.45 -18.21
C ARG A 85 -16.69 -11.03 -16.77
N THR A 86 -17.14 -11.97 -15.96
CA THR A 86 -17.24 -11.85 -14.50
C THR A 86 -16.01 -12.51 -13.86
N LEU A 87 -15.42 -11.88 -12.85
CA LEU A 87 -14.35 -12.49 -12.06
C LEU A 87 -14.96 -13.22 -10.84
N PRO A 88 -14.43 -14.42 -10.48
CA PRO A 88 -14.82 -15.11 -9.24
C PRO A 88 -14.29 -14.31 -8.05
N ARG A 89 -15.19 -13.66 -7.30
CA ARG A 89 -14.81 -12.74 -6.20
C ARG A 89 -14.16 -13.45 -5.01
N GLU A 90 -14.33 -14.75 -4.89
CA GLU A 90 -13.76 -15.58 -3.82
C GLU A 90 -12.23 -15.53 -3.82
N SER A 91 -11.62 -15.40 -5.00
CA SER A 91 -10.19 -15.26 -5.19
C SER A 91 -9.69 -13.81 -5.19
N LEU A 92 -10.57 -12.83 -5.08
CA LEU A 92 -10.23 -11.41 -5.11
C LEU A 92 -10.13 -10.81 -3.72
N ARG A 93 -9.22 -9.86 -3.58
CA ARG A 93 -9.09 -9.03 -2.38
C ARG A 93 -8.99 -7.56 -2.79
N ALA A 94 -9.69 -6.70 -2.08
CA ALA A 94 -9.49 -5.26 -2.15
C ALA A 94 -8.31 -4.90 -1.25
N ILE A 95 -7.20 -4.53 -1.88
CA ILE A 95 -5.93 -4.30 -1.18
C ILE A 95 -5.93 -2.93 -0.53
N GLN A 96 -5.41 -2.89 0.69
CA GLN A 96 -5.25 -1.68 1.48
C GLN A 96 -3.74 -1.39 1.72
N THR A 97 -3.47 -0.36 2.48
CA THR A 97 -2.18 -0.05 3.08
C THR A 97 -2.37 0.13 4.59
N PRO A 98 -1.34 -0.05 5.45
CA PRO A 98 0.09 -0.10 5.12
C PRO A 98 0.52 -1.42 4.50
N GLN A 99 1.46 -1.36 3.54
CA GLN A 99 2.13 -2.54 2.98
C GLN A 99 3.49 -2.70 3.65
N TYR A 100 3.77 -3.86 4.23
CA TYR A 100 5.07 -4.18 4.80
C TYR A 100 6.01 -4.70 3.72
N ILE A 101 7.22 -4.19 3.70
CA ILE A 101 8.27 -4.55 2.75
C ILE A 101 9.55 -4.79 3.56
N ARG A 102 10.07 -6.02 3.54
CA ARG A 102 11.36 -6.33 4.16
C ARG A 102 12.50 -5.56 3.46
N ALA A 103 13.55 -5.19 4.19
CA ALA A 103 14.59 -4.29 3.68
C ALA A 103 15.27 -4.79 2.40
N ASP A 104 15.57 -6.09 2.29
CA ASP A 104 16.16 -6.68 1.09
C ASP A 104 15.25 -6.56 -0.14
N VAL A 105 13.94 -6.73 0.06
CA VAL A 105 12.94 -6.51 -0.99
C VAL A 105 12.87 -5.03 -1.36
N ALA A 106 12.84 -4.14 -0.37
CA ALA A 106 12.83 -2.70 -0.62
C ALA A 106 14.04 -2.24 -1.45
N HIS A 107 15.24 -2.79 -1.20
CA HIS A 107 16.41 -2.55 -2.05
C HIS A 107 16.19 -2.98 -3.51
N ARG A 108 15.55 -4.15 -3.73
CA ARG A 108 15.21 -4.63 -5.09
C ARG A 108 14.18 -3.74 -5.77
N LEU A 109 13.15 -3.29 -5.05
CA LEU A 109 12.15 -2.36 -5.57
C LEU A 109 12.80 -1.05 -6.02
N VAL A 110 13.66 -0.46 -5.19
CA VAL A 110 14.37 0.79 -5.49
C VAL A 110 15.28 0.67 -6.71
N ALA A 111 15.88 -0.50 -6.93
CA ALA A 111 16.75 -0.76 -8.07
C ALA A 111 15.97 -1.10 -9.36
N SER A 112 14.67 -1.40 -9.25
CA SER A 112 13.83 -1.77 -10.38
C SER A 112 13.40 -0.53 -11.19
N THR A 113 13.26 -0.72 -12.51
CA THR A 113 12.62 0.22 -13.43
C THR A 113 11.18 -0.19 -13.77
N MET A 114 10.69 -1.29 -13.17
CA MET A 114 9.33 -1.78 -13.37
C MET A 114 8.32 -0.81 -12.78
N ASP A 115 7.15 -0.72 -13.41
CA ASP A 115 6.03 0.11 -12.96
C ASP A 115 4.79 -0.76 -12.71
N ALA A 116 4.07 -0.42 -11.67
CA ALA A 116 2.81 -1.06 -11.30
C ALA A 116 1.94 -0.06 -10.51
N THR A 117 0.71 -0.45 -10.21
CA THR A 117 -0.23 0.39 -9.46
C THR A 117 0.17 0.57 -7.99
N ASP A 118 0.94 -0.38 -7.46
CA ASP A 118 1.49 -0.35 -6.09
C ASP A 118 2.81 -1.13 -6.01
N GLU A 119 3.41 -1.12 -4.82
CA GLU A 119 4.69 -1.79 -4.55
C GLU A 119 4.57 -3.31 -4.63
N ALA A 120 3.40 -3.87 -4.32
CA ALA A 120 3.13 -5.30 -4.42
C ALA A 120 3.19 -5.77 -5.87
N GLY A 121 2.62 -5.02 -6.81
CA GLY A 121 2.68 -5.35 -8.23
C GLY A 121 4.11 -5.34 -8.80
N VAL A 122 4.98 -4.43 -8.33
CA VAL A 122 6.40 -4.48 -8.71
C VAL A 122 7.10 -5.69 -8.08
N ALA A 123 6.81 -5.99 -6.81
CA ALA A 123 7.38 -7.15 -6.11
C ALA A 123 7.00 -8.48 -6.80
N GLU A 124 5.76 -8.62 -7.23
CA GLU A 124 5.27 -9.78 -7.99
C GLU A 124 6.04 -9.95 -9.31
N GLN A 125 6.25 -8.88 -10.06
CA GLN A 125 7.05 -8.89 -11.29
C GLN A 125 8.51 -9.30 -11.04
N LEU A 126 9.05 -8.99 -9.86
CA LEU A 126 10.37 -9.40 -9.41
C LEU A 126 10.41 -10.82 -8.85
N GLY A 127 9.29 -11.57 -8.85
CA GLY A 127 9.19 -12.92 -8.31
C GLY A 127 9.24 -12.97 -6.77
N VAL A 128 8.89 -11.89 -6.09
CA VAL A 128 8.80 -11.85 -4.62
C VAL A 128 7.44 -12.39 -4.20
N THR A 129 7.43 -13.27 -3.20
CA THR A 129 6.19 -13.74 -2.59
C THR A 129 5.55 -12.60 -1.79
N VAL A 130 4.32 -12.24 -2.16
CA VAL A 130 3.50 -11.26 -1.46
C VAL A 130 2.42 -11.99 -0.67
N THR A 131 2.39 -11.78 0.65
CA THR A 131 1.41 -12.41 1.53
C THR A 131 0.25 -11.45 1.80
N VAL A 132 -0.97 -11.91 1.59
CA VAL A 132 -2.18 -11.14 1.95
C VAL A 132 -2.55 -11.46 3.38
N LEU A 133 -2.60 -10.44 4.23
CA LEU A 133 -3.12 -10.52 5.60
C LEU A 133 -4.50 -9.88 5.68
N GLU A 134 -5.23 -10.13 6.77
CA GLU A 134 -6.56 -9.56 6.95
C GLU A 134 -6.50 -8.03 7.09
N GLY A 135 -7.24 -7.33 6.24
CA GLY A 135 -7.42 -5.89 6.27
C GLY A 135 -8.53 -5.47 7.25
N GLU A 136 -8.82 -4.17 7.31
CA GLU A 136 -9.83 -3.60 8.21
C GLU A 136 -10.82 -2.71 7.45
N ARG A 137 -12.12 -2.95 7.64
CA ARG A 137 -13.17 -2.14 7.00
C ARG A 137 -13.08 -0.64 7.35
N PRO A 138 -12.78 -0.24 8.60
CA PRO A 138 -12.60 1.17 8.94
C PRO A 138 -11.41 1.86 8.26
N ASN A 139 -10.40 1.10 7.80
CA ASN A 139 -9.22 1.62 7.09
C ASN A 139 -9.57 1.95 5.62
N LEU A 140 -10.63 2.73 5.44
CA LEU A 140 -11.10 3.15 4.11
C LEU A 140 -10.14 4.17 3.47
N LYS A 141 -10.19 4.26 2.15
CA LYS A 141 -9.45 5.27 1.39
C LYS A 141 -10.40 6.43 1.07
N VAL A 142 -10.11 7.59 1.62
CA VAL A 142 -10.83 8.83 1.32
C VAL A 142 -10.36 9.34 -0.04
N THR A 143 -11.16 9.15 -1.06
CA THR A 143 -10.85 9.55 -2.46
C THR A 143 -11.82 10.64 -2.93
N TRP A 144 -13.06 10.56 -2.49
CA TRP A 144 -14.13 11.48 -2.86
C TRP A 144 -14.67 12.19 -1.62
N PRO A 145 -15.28 13.38 -1.76
CA PRO A 145 -15.87 14.10 -0.62
C PRO A 145 -16.81 13.26 0.24
N GLY A 146 -17.60 12.37 -0.36
CA GLY A 146 -18.53 11.49 0.37
C GLY A 146 -17.91 10.29 1.07
N ASP A 147 -16.60 10.06 0.94
CA ASP A 147 -15.91 8.97 1.63
C ASP A 147 -15.58 9.31 3.10
N TRP A 148 -15.72 10.58 3.48
CA TRP A 148 -15.40 11.01 4.85
C TRP A 148 -16.52 10.63 5.81
N PRO A 149 -16.27 9.84 6.88
CA PRO A 149 -17.29 9.51 7.87
C PRO A 149 -17.76 10.78 8.61
N GLY A 150 -19.01 11.14 8.46
CA GLY A 150 -19.62 12.29 9.13
C GLY A 150 -20.06 13.45 8.22
N ASP A 151 -19.88 13.32 6.90
CA ASP A 151 -20.43 14.28 5.92
C ASP A 151 -21.87 13.91 5.46
N GLY A 152 -22.58 13.12 6.25
CA GLY A 152 -23.97 12.69 6.02
C GLY A 152 -24.95 13.29 7.03
#